data_2dac985e3cd73ad39288e737bb4c0441
#
_entry.id   2dac985e3cd73ad39288e737bb4c0441
#
_cell.length_a   1.000
_cell.length_b   1.000
_cell.length_c   1.000
_cell.angle_alpha   90.00
_cell.angle_beta   90.00
_cell.angle_gamma   90.00
#
_symmetry.space_group_name_H-M   'P 1'
#
loop_
_entity.id
_entity.type
_entity.pdbx_description
1 polymer ?
#
loop_
_entity_poly.entity_id
_entity_poly.type
_entity_poly.pdbx_seq_one_letter_code
_entity_poly.pdbx_strand_id
1 'polypeptide(L)'
;MQHIGFLVSTLSSPGGTGRVVANVANRMVEDYEVHVIGAYHSGDGEPAFAYDSRVHRLNILPKEPRIREANKELKKPLIDYIEQNHIEVLFLIGNYQGAYTMSTMPACKSCKFVFCDHGALMNEWNNKPIRFIRFLASVLCDMTAVLTQRSEQAYREKFHTPARKLRVIPNWIPNWQLASASGYNKNSKRIMWAGRLDPEKGLDFLFEIAEKVLPSRSDWSWDVFGDGLIDGRTPEECQAEAHARGMGDQLRFCGSAPNLIERYQDYGIFALTSLREGLPMVLLEAKAFSVPLVSFDVETGPSEIIVDGHDGFLVPCYDCDVFAEKLAVLMDDDSLRARFSEASQETVQKFSEDCVYEDWKSAIKQLTERGK
;
A
#
# COMPACT_ATOMS: atom_id res chain seq x y z
N MET A 1 -17.42 -20.78 -13.50
CA MET A 1 -16.62 -19.61 -13.10
C MET A 1 -15.27 -20.13 -12.67
N GLN A 2 -14.14 -19.43 -12.94
CA GLN A 2 -12.83 -19.83 -12.42
C GLN A 2 -12.76 -19.55 -10.93
N HIS A 3 -12.10 -20.43 -10.17
CA HIS A 3 -11.90 -20.27 -8.74
C HIS A 3 -10.51 -19.68 -8.48
N ILE A 4 -10.45 -18.57 -7.76
CA ILE A 4 -9.21 -17.90 -7.36
C ILE A 4 -9.15 -17.71 -5.86
N GLY A 5 -7.95 -17.68 -5.30
CA GLY A 5 -7.74 -17.49 -3.87
C GLY A 5 -6.70 -16.42 -3.54
N PHE A 6 -6.88 -15.77 -2.41
CA PHE A 6 -5.90 -14.86 -1.79
C PHE A 6 -5.50 -15.42 -0.43
N LEU A 7 -4.23 -15.75 -0.25
CA LEU A 7 -3.68 -16.15 1.04
C LEU A 7 -3.08 -14.94 1.74
N VAL A 8 -3.64 -14.61 2.90
CA VAL A 8 -3.18 -13.55 3.81
C VAL A 8 -2.71 -14.15 5.15
N SER A 9 -2.06 -13.37 6.01
CA SER A 9 -1.68 -13.86 7.34
C SER A 9 -2.93 -14.18 8.17
N THR A 10 -3.81 -13.20 8.31
CA THR A 10 -5.08 -13.31 9.02
C THR A 10 -6.11 -12.35 8.40
N LEU A 11 -7.39 -12.67 8.52
CA LEU A 11 -8.49 -11.81 8.04
C LEU A 11 -8.69 -10.58 8.91
N SER A 12 -8.29 -10.62 10.18
CA SER A 12 -8.48 -9.54 11.17
C SER A 12 -7.36 -8.49 11.17
N SER A 13 -6.40 -8.53 10.23
CA SER A 13 -5.33 -7.52 10.14
C SER A 13 -5.83 -6.17 9.62
N PRO A 14 -5.74 -5.07 10.40
CA PRO A 14 -6.25 -3.75 10.00
C PRO A 14 -5.32 -2.97 9.07
N GLY A 15 -4.29 -3.59 8.50
CA GLY A 15 -3.29 -2.91 7.66
C GLY A 15 -3.76 -2.59 6.25
N GLY A 16 -3.02 -1.71 5.55
CA GLY A 16 -3.30 -1.32 4.16
C GLY A 16 -3.38 -2.49 3.18
N THR A 17 -2.55 -3.52 3.37
CA THR A 17 -2.59 -4.74 2.55
C THR A 17 -3.91 -5.49 2.70
N GLY A 18 -4.46 -5.59 3.92
CA GLY A 18 -5.78 -6.21 4.15
C GLY A 18 -6.89 -5.44 3.42
N ARG A 19 -6.86 -4.11 3.46
CA ARG A 19 -7.81 -3.26 2.72
C ARG A 19 -7.71 -3.46 1.20
N VAL A 20 -6.50 -3.54 0.66
CA VAL A 20 -6.29 -3.83 -0.76
C VAL A 20 -6.89 -5.18 -1.15
N VAL A 21 -6.62 -6.23 -0.37
CA VAL A 21 -7.18 -7.57 -0.63
C VAL A 21 -8.70 -7.56 -0.59
N ALA A 22 -9.31 -6.89 0.38
CA ALA A 22 -10.77 -6.80 0.47
C ALA A 22 -11.37 -6.08 -0.76
N ASN A 23 -10.77 -4.97 -1.18
CA ASN A 23 -11.21 -4.25 -2.38
C ASN A 23 -11.09 -5.12 -3.63
N VAL A 24 -9.93 -5.80 -3.81
CA VAL A 24 -9.70 -6.69 -4.97
C VAL A 24 -10.66 -7.86 -4.96
N ALA A 25 -10.84 -8.54 -3.82
CA ALA A 25 -11.75 -9.66 -3.68
C ALA A 25 -13.20 -9.27 -3.99
N ASN A 26 -13.67 -8.13 -3.45
CA ASN A 26 -15.01 -7.62 -3.68
C ASN A 26 -15.28 -7.26 -5.15
N ARG A 27 -14.27 -6.79 -5.88
CA ARG A 27 -14.41 -6.51 -7.32
C ARG A 27 -14.39 -7.78 -8.15
N MET A 28 -13.59 -8.77 -7.75
CA MET A 28 -13.39 -9.99 -8.53
C MET A 28 -14.57 -10.97 -8.49
N VAL A 29 -15.48 -10.87 -7.53
CA VAL A 29 -16.67 -11.74 -7.46
C VAL A 29 -17.62 -11.58 -8.65
N GLU A 30 -17.46 -10.53 -9.45
CA GLU A 30 -18.22 -10.36 -10.69
C GLU A 30 -17.81 -11.36 -11.78
N ASP A 31 -16.52 -11.75 -11.80
CA ASP A 31 -15.94 -12.59 -12.87
C ASP A 31 -15.43 -13.96 -12.35
N TYR A 32 -15.21 -14.11 -11.04
CA TYR A 32 -14.56 -15.27 -10.43
C TYR A 32 -15.30 -15.76 -9.18
N GLU A 33 -15.11 -17.04 -8.85
CA GLU A 33 -15.39 -17.57 -7.52
C GLU A 33 -14.20 -17.26 -6.60
N VAL A 34 -14.40 -16.40 -5.61
CA VAL A 34 -13.31 -15.78 -4.84
C VAL A 34 -13.20 -16.34 -3.44
N HIS A 35 -11.99 -16.75 -3.07
CA HIS A 35 -11.64 -17.26 -1.74
C HIS A 35 -10.60 -16.34 -1.08
N VAL A 36 -10.86 -15.85 0.14
CA VAL A 36 -9.86 -15.15 0.96
C VAL A 36 -9.53 -16.01 2.18
N ILE A 37 -8.28 -16.45 2.22
CA ILE A 37 -7.79 -17.49 3.12
C ILE A 37 -6.81 -16.86 4.10
N GLY A 38 -7.14 -16.79 5.39
CA GLY A 38 -6.19 -16.49 6.44
C GLY A 38 -5.34 -17.72 6.77
N ALA A 39 -4.02 -17.56 6.83
CA ALA A 39 -3.15 -18.65 7.24
C ALA A 39 -3.46 -19.09 8.69
N TYR A 40 -3.81 -18.14 9.54
CA TYR A 40 -4.18 -18.42 10.93
C TYR A 40 -5.25 -17.46 11.47
N HIS A 41 -5.92 -17.90 12.53
CA HIS A 41 -6.87 -17.09 13.28
C HIS A 41 -6.14 -16.12 14.24
N SER A 42 -6.59 -14.87 14.30
CA SER A 42 -6.07 -13.85 15.20
C SER A 42 -7.21 -12.96 15.72
N GLY A 43 -7.08 -12.48 16.94
CA GLY A 43 -8.10 -11.63 17.58
C GLY A 43 -9.43 -12.36 17.82
N ASP A 44 -10.54 -11.65 17.66
CA ASP A 44 -11.91 -12.18 17.75
C ASP A 44 -12.34 -12.95 16.48
N GLY A 45 -11.52 -12.93 15.43
CA GLY A 45 -11.74 -13.62 14.17
C GLY A 45 -12.59 -12.89 13.15
N GLU A 46 -13.15 -11.75 13.52
CA GLU A 46 -13.89 -10.92 12.57
C GLU A 46 -12.92 -10.29 11.57
N PRO A 47 -13.30 -10.23 10.29
CA PRO A 47 -12.51 -9.56 9.28
C PRO A 47 -12.38 -8.06 9.57
N ALA A 48 -11.17 -7.51 9.45
CA ALA A 48 -10.92 -6.09 9.64
C ALA A 48 -11.61 -5.19 8.59
N PHE A 49 -11.97 -5.78 7.44
CA PHE A 49 -12.63 -5.08 6.32
C PHE A 49 -13.87 -5.85 5.87
N ALA A 50 -14.85 -5.11 5.33
CA ALA A 50 -16.05 -5.70 4.79
C ALA A 50 -15.77 -6.45 3.46
N TYR A 51 -16.31 -7.65 3.33
CA TYR A 51 -16.29 -8.45 2.12
C TYR A 51 -17.70 -8.63 1.57
N ASP A 52 -17.81 -8.68 0.24
CA ASP A 52 -19.05 -9.10 -0.44
C ASP A 52 -19.47 -10.50 0.08
N SER A 53 -20.76 -10.73 0.19
CA SER A 53 -21.31 -11.99 0.69
C SER A 53 -20.95 -13.22 -0.15
N ARG A 54 -20.56 -13.01 -1.42
CA ARG A 54 -20.11 -14.04 -2.35
C ARG A 54 -18.66 -14.48 -2.11
N VAL A 55 -17.87 -13.71 -1.34
CA VAL A 55 -16.47 -14.06 -1.03
C VAL A 55 -16.43 -15.15 0.03
N HIS A 56 -15.86 -16.30 -0.31
CA HIS A 56 -15.59 -17.38 0.64
C HIS A 56 -14.42 -17.00 1.56
N ARG A 57 -14.62 -17.11 2.87
CA ARG A 57 -13.62 -16.68 3.87
C ARG A 57 -13.41 -17.74 4.93
N LEU A 58 -12.14 -18.01 5.26
CA LEU A 58 -11.78 -18.85 6.40
C LEU A 58 -10.37 -18.53 6.90
N ASN A 59 -10.09 -18.89 8.13
CA ASN A 59 -8.73 -19.02 8.66
C ASN A 59 -8.40 -20.50 8.82
N ILE A 60 -7.24 -20.95 8.30
CA ILE A 60 -6.90 -22.38 8.29
C ILE A 60 -6.42 -22.84 9.66
N LEU A 61 -5.40 -22.19 10.24
CA LEU A 61 -4.84 -22.58 11.52
C LEU A 61 -5.54 -21.85 12.67
N PRO A 62 -5.73 -22.49 13.83
CA PRO A 62 -6.46 -21.89 14.96
C PRO A 62 -5.70 -20.74 15.64
N LYS A 63 -4.38 -20.62 15.40
CA LYS A 63 -3.52 -19.56 15.96
C LYS A 63 -2.29 -19.35 15.08
N GLU A 64 -1.59 -18.26 15.32
CA GLU A 64 -0.34 -17.95 14.64
C GLU A 64 0.72 -19.03 14.88
N PRO A 65 1.23 -19.67 13.82
CA PRO A 65 2.30 -20.65 13.94
C PRO A 65 3.65 -19.95 14.08
N ARG A 66 4.63 -20.63 14.68
CA ARG A 66 6.02 -20.18 14.54
C ARG A 66 6.44 -20.27 13.09
N ILE A 67 7.18 -19.27 12.58
CA ILE A 67 7.58 -19.18 11.16
C ILE A 67 8.20 -20.49 10.64
N ARG A 68 9.00 -21.18 11.46
CA ARG A 68 9.64 -22.45 11.08
C ARG A 68 8.66 -23.62 10.98
N GLU A 69 7.55 -23.57 11.70
CA GLU A 69 6.53 -24.62 11.79
C GLU A 69 5.40 -24.37 10.79
N ALA A 70 5.15 -23.10 10.49
CA ALA A 70 4.07 -22.64 9.62
C ALA A 70 3.98 -23.40 8.29
N ASN A 71 5.11 -23.55 7.61
CA ASN A 71 5.19 -24.26 6.34
C ASN A 71 4.80 -25.74 6.42
N LYS A 72 5.03 -26.40 7.57
CA LYS A 72 4.62 -27.79 7.80
C LYS A 72 3.15 -27.89 8.19
N GLU A 73 2.71 -27.04 9.11
CA GLU A 73 1.35 -27.06 9.65
C GLU A 73 0.31 -26.65 8.61
N LEU A 74 0.62 -25.63 7.78
CA LEU A 74 -0.27 -25.11 6.77
C LEU A 74 -0.36 -26.02 5.53
N LYS A 75 0.69 -26.79 5.21
CA LYS A 75 0.82 -27.52 3.95
C LYS A 75 -0.40 -28.37 3.62
N LYS A 76 -0.72 -29.35 4.48
CA LYS A 76 -1.81 -30.29 4.20
C LYS A 76 -3.17 -29.60 4.20
N PRO A 77 -3.56 -28.83 5.24
CA PRO A 77 -4.85 -28.15 5.24
C PRO A 77 -5.06 -27.19 4.05
N LEU A 78 -4.01 -26.49 3.61
CA LEU A 78 -4.10 -25.60 2.46
C LEU A 78 -4.27 -26.37 1.16
N ILE A 79 -3.53 -27.47 0.94
CA ILE A 79 -3.71 -28.34 -0.24
C ILE A 79 -5.12 -28.91 -0.27
N ASP A 80 -5.58 -29.49 0.84
CA ASP A 80 -6.92 -30.07 0.95
C ASP A 80 -7.99 -29.01 0.59
N TYR A 81 -7.84 -27.77 1.06
CA TYR A 81 -8.76 -26.67 0.75
C TYR A 81 -8.72 -26.26 -0.72
N ILE A 82 -7.52 -26.12 -1.30
CA ILE A 82 -7.33 -25.81 -2.73
C ILE A 82 -8.02 -26.85 -3.61
N GLU A 83 -7.81 -28.13 -3.33
CA GLU A 83 -8.36 -29.25 -4.11
C GLU A 83 -9.88 -29.38 -3.95
N GLN A 84 -10.41 -29.25 -2.73
CA GLN A 84 -11.85 -29.31 -2.46
C GLN A 84 -12.63 -28.19 -3.13
N ASN A 85 -12.03 -27.00 -3.21
CA ASN A 85 -12.67 -25.81 -3.79
C ASN A 85 -12.19 -25.52 -5.22
N HIS A 86 -11.43 -26.43 -5.84
CA HIS A 86 -10.95 -26.30 -7.22
C HIS A 86 -10.24 -24.97 -7.51
N ILE A 87 -9.45 -24.44 -6.57
CA ILE A 87 -8.74 -23.16 -6.73
C ILE A 87 -7.66 -23.31 -7.78
N GLU A 88 -7.80 -22.59 -8.90
CA GLU A 88 -6.89 -22.64 -10.04
C GLU A 88 -5.68 -21.71 -9.88
N VAL A 89 -5.88 -20.55 -9.21
CA VAL A 89 -4.83 -19.55 -8.97
C VAL A 89 -4.90 -19.09 -7.51
N LEU A 90 -3.76 -19.16 -6.81
CA LEU A 90 -3.62 -18.66 -5.44
C LEU A 90 -2.60 -17.53 -5.35
N PHE A 91 -3.07 -16.36 -4.96
CA PHE A 91 -2.24 -15.17 -4.73
C PHE A 91 -1.73 -15.17 -3.29
N LEU A 92 -0.41 -15.17 -3.12
CA LEU A 92 0.29 -15.14 -1.84
C LEU A 92 0.63 -13.70 -1.48
N ILE A 93 -0.11 -13.12 -0.54
CA ILE A 93 -0.07 -11.69 -0.25
C ILE A 93 0.97 -11.36 0.82
N GLY A 94 2.15 -10.92 0.40
CA GLY A 94 3.26 -10.52 1.26
C GLY A 94 4.28 -11.63 1.55
N ASN A 95 5.35 -11.26 2.24
CA ASN A 95 6.54 -12.10 2.40
C ASN A 95 6.29 -13.40 3.19
N TYR A 96 5.52 -13.32 4.27
CA TYR A 96 5.29 -14.48 5.13
C TYR A 96 4.52 -15.59 4.40
N GLN A 97 3.58 -15.24 3.53
CA GLN A 97 2.81 -16.22 2.76
C GLN A 97 3.71 -17.00 1.78
N GLY A 98 4.70 -16.32 1.19
CA GLY A 98 5.74 -16.99 0.43
C GLY A 98 6.52 -18.03 1.27
N ALA A 99 6.87 -17.66 2.52
CA ALA A 99 7.54 -18.59 3.44
C ALA A 99 6.65 -19.76 3.86
N TYR A 100 5.39 -19.50 4.20
CA TYR A 100 4.44 -20.49 4.68
C TYR A 100 4.07 -21.53 3.62
N THR A 101 4.21 -21.22 2.34
CA THR A 101 3.80 -22.09 1.23
C THR A 101 4.95 -22.74 0.46
N MET A 102 6.20 -22.58 0.89
CA MET A 102 7.38 -23.13 0.20
C MET A 102 7.28 -24.63 -0.11
N SER A 103 6.72 -25.45 0.79
CA SER A 103 6.52 -26.87 0.54
C SER A 103 5.17 -27.20 -0.08
N THR A 104 4.22 -26.28 -0.04
CA THR A 104 2.90 -26.41 -0.67
C THR A 104 3.00 -26.25 -2.18
N MET A 105 3.67 -25.19 -2.64
CA MET A 105 3.82 -24.86 -4.06
C MET A 105 4.30 -26.04 -4.94
N PRO A 106 5.42 -26.73 -4.62
CA PRO A 106 5.86 -27.86 -5.44
C PRO A 106 4.98 -29.12 -5.29
N ALA A 107 4.21 -29.24 -4.21
CA ALA A 107 3.38 -30.40 -3.93
C ALA A 107 1.98 -30.31 -4.55
N CYS A 108 1.42 -29.10 -4.69
CA CYS A 108 0.11 -28.85 -5.28
C CYS A 108 0.26 -28.52 -6.78
N LYS A 109 -0.10 -29.47 -7.66
CA LYS A 109 0.03 -29.32 -9.13
C LYS A 109 -1.24 -28.80 -9.79
N SER A 110 -2.36 -28.81 -9.09
CA SER A 110 -3.66 -28.36 -9.58
C SER A 110 -3.82 -26.84 -9.56
N CYS A 111 -2.96 -26.13 -8.80
CA CYS A 111 -3.06 -24.68 -8.59
C CYS A 111 -1.80 -23.97 -9.07
N LYS A 112 -1.98 -22.77 -9.65
CA LYS A 112 -0.93 -21.81 -9.97
C LYS A 112 -0.71 -20.85 -8.80
N PHE A 113 0.55 -20.57 -8.48
CA PHE A 113 0.89 -19.70 -7.36
C PHE A 113 1.47 -18.37 -7.85
N VAL A 114 0.93 -17.28 -7.33
CA VAL A 114 1.41 -15.92 -7.61
C VAL A 114 1.92 -15.31 -6.32
N PHE A 115 3.19 -14.96 -6.29
CA PHE A 115 3.76 -14.21 -5.17
C PHE A 115 3.50 -12.71 -5.36
N CYS A 116 2.75 -12.07 -4.45
CA CYS A 116 2.45 -10.65 -4.47
C CYS A 116 3.33 -9.91 -3.45
N ASP A 117 4.39 -9.24 -3.94
CA ASP A 117 5.28 -8.45 -3.08
C ASP A 117 4.76 -7.02 -2.91
N HIS A 118 4.13 -6.75 -1.77
CA HIS A 118 3.62 -5.42 -1.41
C HIS A 118 4.65 -4.52 -0.73
N GLY A 119 5.86 -5.03 -0.43
CA GLY A 119 6.82 -4.34 0.41
C GLY A 119 8.05 -3.76 -0.30
N ALA A 120 8.21 -3.94 -1.59
CA ALA A 120 9.40 -3.63 -2.38
C ALA A 120 10.71 -4.34 -1.93
N LEU A 121 11.37 -5.01 -2.88
CA LEU A 121 12.56 -5.83 -2.64
C LEU A 121 13.70 -5.05 -1.98
N MET A 122 13.97 -3.84 -2.47
CA MET A 122 15.14 -3.06 -2.07
C MET A 122 14.99 -2.44 -0.67
N ASN A 123 13.76 -2.18 -0.21
CA ASN A 123 13.50 -1.67 1.14
C ASN A 123 14.02 -2.59 2.24
N GLU A 124 14.04 -3.90 1.98
CA GLU A 124 14.49 -4.92 2.94
C GLU A 124 15.68 -5.73 2.40
N TRP A 125 16.44 -5.18 1.46
CA TRP A 125 17.59 -5.87 0.85
C TRP A 125 18.62 -6.37 1.85
N ASN A 126 18.86 -5.62 2.91
CA ASN A 126 19.79 -5.98 3.98
C ASN A 126 19.23 -7.03 4.97
N ASN A 127 17.93 -7.27 4.96
CA ASN A 127 17.29 -8.33 5.75
C ASN A 127 17.46 -9.68 5.04
N LYS A 128 18.55 -10.39 5.36
CA LYS A 128 18.91 -11.66 4.70
C LYS A 128 17.80 -12.72 4.72
N PRO A 129 17.07 -12.97 5.84
CA PRO A 129 15.94 -13.89 5.87
C PRO A 129 14.84 -13.51 4.89
N ILE A 130 14.36 -12.26 4.91
CA ILE A 130 13.28 -11.80 4.03
C ILE A 130 13.73 -11.83 2.57
N ARG A 131 14.94 -11.38 2.28
CA ARG A 131 15.51 -11.47 0.93
C ARG A 131 15.54 -12.90 0.40
N PHE A 132 15.92 -13.87 1.24
CA PHE A 132 15.94 -15.28 0.86
C PHE A 132 14.53 -15.82 0.61
N ILE A 133 13.55 -15.44 1.43
CA ILE A 133 12.13 -15.80 1.23
C ILE A 133 11.64 -15.27 -0.13
N ARG A 134 11.87 -14.00 -0.43
CA ARG A 134 11.50 -13.38 -1.71
C ARG A 134 12.15 -14.07 -2.90
N PHE A 135 13.44 -14.38 -2.79
CA PHE A 135 14.16 -15.13 -3.82
C PHE A 135 13.49 -16.49 -4.07
N LEU A 136 13.28 -17.29 -3.02
CA LEU A 136 12.64 -18.61 -3.17
C LEU A 136 11.21 -18.49 -3.72
N ALA A 137 10.42 -17.54 -3.24
CA ALA A 137 9.07 -17.31 -3.74
C ALA A 137 9.10 -16.97 -5.24
N SER A 138 10.00 -16.10 -5.70
CA SER A 138 10.13 -15.75 -7.12
C SER A 138 10.55 -16.92 -8.01
N VAL A 139 11.28 -17.88 -7.45
CA VAL A 139 11.69 -19.12 -8.17
C VAL A 139 10.55 -20.13 -8.21
N LEU A 140 9.90 -20.37 -7.08
CA LEU A 140 8.91 -21.45 -6.90
C LEU A 140 7.53 -21.07 -7.46
N CYS A 141 7.12 -19.82 -7.38
CA CYS A 141 5.85 -19.36 -7.93
C CYS A 141 5.85 -19.34 -9.45
N ASP A 142 4.67 -19.51 -10.04
CA ASP A 142 4.46 -19.38 -11.49
C ASP A 142 4.63 -17.93 -11.95
N MET A 143 4.30 -16.95 -11.06
CA MET A 143 4.42 -15.52 -11.31
C MET A 143 4.78 -14.78 -10.02
N THR A 144 5.46 -13.64 -10.16
CA THR A 144 5.67 -12.64 -9.10
C THR A 144 5.02 -11.34 -9.54
N ALA A 145 4.04 -10.88 -8.77
CA ALA A 145 3.38 -9.58 -8.94
C ALA A 145 4.02 -8.57 -7.99
N VAL A 146 4.38 -7.41 -8.51
CA VAL A 146 4.96 -6.29 -7.76
C VAL A 146 4.17 -5.03 -8.00
N LEU A 147 4.27 -4.04 -7.11
CA LEU A 147 3.45 -2.83 -7.19
C LEU A 147 4.01 -1.75 -8.14
N THR A 148 5.31 -1.81 -8.48
CA THR A 148 6.01 -0.72 -9.17
C THR A 148 6.98 -1.22 -10.22
N GLN A 149 7.26 -0.40 -11.23
CA GLN A 149 8.28 -0.68 -12.25
C GLN A 149 9.69 -0.81 -11.63
N ARG A 150 10.01 0.06 -10.64
CA ARG A 150 11.29 -0.05 -9.91
C ARG A 150 11.43 -1.39 -9.19
N SER A 151 10.35 -1.91 -8.59
CA SER A 151 10.36 -3.26 -7.99
C SER A 151 10.54 -4.35 -9.04
N GLU A 152 9.88 -4.27 -10.18
CA GLU A 152 10.04 -5.22 -11.29
C GLU A 152 11.50 -5.25 -11.75
N GLN A 153 12.10 -4.08 -11.98
CA GLN A 153 13.51 -3.96 -12.36
C GLN A 153 14.44 -4.58 -11.31
N ALA A 154 14.18 -4.33 -10.01
CA ALA A 154 14.97 -4.89 -8.91
C ALA A 154 14.93 -6.44 -8.92
N TYR A 155 13.77 -7.07 -9.14
CA TYR A 155 13.64 -8.52 -9.26
C TYR A 155 14.42 -9.07 -10.47
N ARG A 156 14.40 -8.38 -11.60
CA ARG A 156 15.17 -8.76 -12.80
C ARG A 156 16.67 -8.68 -12.56
N GLU A 157 17.15 -7.59 -11.98
CA GLU A 157 18.58 -7.33 -11.79
C GLU A 157 19.19 -8.15 -10.65
N LYS A 158 18.48 -8.24 -9.51
CA LYS A 158 19.04 -8.84 -8.30
C LYS A 158 18.80 -10.34 -8.19
N PHE A 159 17.66 -10.82 -8.67
CA PHE A 159 17.30 -12.25 -8.63
C PHE A 159 17.30 -12.91 -9.99
N HIS A 160 17.56 -12.17 -11.05
CA HIS A 160 17.50 -12.66 -12.43
C HIS A 160 16.16 -13.32 -12.77
N THR A 161 15.08 -12.82 -12.15
CA THR A 161 13.75 -13.36 -12.40
C THR A 161 13.34 -13.09 -13.85
N PRO A 162 12.93 -14.13 -14.61
CA PRO A 162 12.57 -13.96 -16.01
C PRO A 162 11.37 -13.01 -16.17
N ALA A 163 11.43 -12.11 -17.17
CA ALA A 163 10.36 -11.14 -17.43
C ALA A 163 8.96 -11.79 -17.59
N ARG A 164 8.88 -13.02 -18.16
CA ARG A 164 7.63 -13.75 -18.31
C ARG A 164 6.98 -14.14 -16.98
N LYS A 165 7.75 -14.14 -15.87
CA LYS A 165 7.27 -14.42 -14.51
C LYS A 165 6.97 -13.16 -13.70
N LEU A 166 7.27 -11.98 -14.23
CA LEU A 166 7.06 -10.72 -13.54
C LEU A 166 5.84 -9.98 -14.11
N ARG A 167 5.08 -9.35 -13.21
CA ARG A 167 3.99 -8.44 -13.54
C ARG A 167 4.00 -7.26 -12.58
N VAL A 168 3.84 -6.08 -13.12
CA VAL A 168 3.52 -4.90 -12.32
C VAL A 168 2.00 -4.81 -12.24
N ILE A 169 1.48 -4.90 -11.03
CA ILE A 169 0.04 -4.76 -10.72
C ILE A 169 -0.04 -3.79 -9.53
N PRO A 170 -0.24 -2.50 -9.76
CA PRO A 170 -0.29 -1.52 -8.68
C PRO A 170 -1.54 -1.71 -7.81
N ASN A 171 -1.55 -1.08 -6.66
CA ASN A 171 -2.80 -0.89 -5.92
C ASN A 171 -3.69 0.07 -6.69
N TRP A 172 -5.01 -0.13 -6.64
CA TRP A 172 -5.97 0.74 -7.29
C TRP A 172 -6.69 1.68 -6.33
N ILE A 173 -7.31 2.70 -6.90
CA ILE A 173 -8.25 3.58 -6.23
C ILE A 173 -9.65 3.09 -6.60
N PRO A 174 -10.52 2.76 -5.63
CA PRO A 174 -11.89 2.38 -5.90
C PRO A 174 -12.65 3.47 -6.68
N ASN A 175 -13.49 3.07 -7.63
CA ASN A 175 -14.24 4.00 -8.48
C ASN A 175 -15.09 5.01 -7.69
N TRP A 176 -15.63 4.61 -6.53
CA TRP A 176 -16.39 5.51 -5.68
C TRP A 176 -15.55 6.67 -5.11
N GLN A 177 -14.23 6.46 -4.87
CA GLN A 177 -13.35 7.53 -4.41
C GLN A 177 -13.10 8.55 -5.53
N LEU A 178 -12.87 8.08 -6.76
CA LEU A 178 -12.72 8.97 -7.92
C LEU A 178 -14.01 9.75 -8.20
N ALA A 179 -15.16 9.11 -8.02
CA ALA A 179 -16.47 9.75 -8.21
C ALA A 179 -16.81 10.75 -7.09
N SER A 180 -16.30 10.54 -5.87
CA SER A 180 -16.54 11.39 -4.72
C SER A 180 -15.66 12.64 -4.67
N ALA A 181 -14.68 12.76 -5.57
CA ALA A 181 -13.80 13.91 -5.67
C ALA A 181 -14.61 15.17 -6.07
N SER A 182 -15.13 15.88 -5.09
CA SER A 182 -16.04 17.04 -5.24
C SER A 182 -15.33 18.33 -5.63
N GLY A 183 -14.15 18.23 -6.20
CA GLY A 183 -13.33 19.38 -6.58
C GLY A 183 -12.35 19.81 -5.48
N TYR A 184 -11.17 20.20 -5.92
CA TYR A 184 -10.08 20.65 -5.08
C TYR A 184 -10.39 22.03 -4.44
N ASN A 185 -10.19 22.14 -3.12
CA ASN A 185 -10.34 23.41 -2.42
C ASN A 185 -9.06 24.25 -2.50
N LYS A 186 -8.92 25.05 -3.54
CA LYS A 186 -7.74 25.92 -3.76
C LYS A 186 -7.50 26.95 -2.64
N ASN A 187 -8.52 27.27 -1.85
CA ASN A 187 -8.42 28.26 -0.78
C ASN A 187 -7.99 27.62 0.56
N SER A 188 -7.84 26.30 0.61
CA SER A 188 -7.41 25.62 1.83
C SER A 188 -5.95 25.94 2.13
N LYS A 189 -5.71 26.37 3.36
CA LYS A 189 -4.38 26.59 3.95
C LYS A 189 -4.03 25.50 4.96
N ARG A 190 -4.36 24.28 4.61
CA ARG A 190 -4.12 23.11 5.45
C ARG A 190 -3.30 22.10 4.69
N ILE A 191 -2.27 21.59 5.37
CA ILE A 191 -1.44 20.47 4.91
C ILE A 191 -1.94 19.22 5.61
N MET A 192 -2.00 18.11 4.90
CA MET A 192 -2.31 16.79 5.44
C MET A 192 -1.11 15.88 5.38
N TRP A 193 -0.94 15.11 6.41
CA TRP A 193 -0.10 13.93 6.45
C TRP A 193 -0.93 12.77 7.03
N ALA A 194 -0.77 11.55 6.51
CA ALA A 194 -1.47 10.38 7.03
C ALA A 194 -0.57 9.15 6.99
N GLY A 195 -0.55 8.41 8.10
CA GLY A 195 0.23 7.19 8.22
C GLY A 195 0.36 6.73 9.67
N ARG A 196 1.03 5.61 9.88
CA ARG A 196 1.38 5.18 11.24
C ARG A 196 2.44 6.12 11.81
N LEU A 197 2.37 6.41 13.09
CA LEU A 197 3.37 7.25 13.78
C LEU A 197 4.64 6.44 14.14
N ASP A 198 5.11 5.64 13.18
CA ASP A 198 6.30 4.80 13.32
C ASP A 198 7.54 5.50 12.72
N PRO A 199 8.77 5.14 13.13
CA PRO A 199 10.01 5.73 12.60
C PRO A 199 10.11 5.64 11.06
N GLU A 200 9.59 4.56 10.44
CA GLU A 200 9.61 4.39 8.98
C GLU A 200 8.80 5.44 8.21
N LYS A 201 7.88 6.13 8.88
CA LYS A 201 7.06 7.19 8.29
C LYS A 201 7.69 8.58 8.40
N GLY A 202 8.89 8.67 8.97
CA GLY A 202 9.72 9.88 8.93
C GLY A 202 9.17 11.04 9.75
N LEU A 203 8.68 10.77 10.96
CA LEU A 203 8.18 11.81 11.86
C LEU A 203 9.22 12.87 12.19
N ASP A 204 10.48 12.47 12.36
CA ASP A 204 11.57 13.43 12.68
C ASP A 204 11.77 14.41 11.52
N PHE A 205 11.69 13.94 10.27
CA PHE A 205 11.71 14.81 9.09
C PHE A 205 10.48 15.71 9.03
N LEU A 206 9.30 15.20 9.39
CA LEU A 206 8.09 16.01 9.45
C LEU A 206 8.25 17.18 10.43
N PHE A 207 8.79 16.93 11.64
CA PHE A 207 9.07 17.99 12.61
C PHE A 207 10.06 19.00 12.08
N GLU A 208 11.19 18.54 11.50
CA GLU A 208 12.22 19.42 10.95
C GLU A 208 11.69 20.31 9.82
N ILE A 209 10.91 19.73 8.90
CA ILE A 209 10.29 20.47 7.79
C ILE A 209 9.26 21.47 8.33
N ALA A 210 8.43 21.07 9.28
CA ALA A 210 7.42 21.93 9.89
C ALA A 210 8.04 23.16 10.57
N GLU A 211 9.15 23.01 11.28
CA GLU A 211 9.93 24.11 11.89
C GLU A 211 10.42 25.13 10.85
N LYS A 212 10.70 24.69 9.62
CA LYS A 212 11.19 25.58 8.55
C LYS A 212 10.04 26.32 7.86
N VAL A 213 8.84 25.76 7.77
CA VAL A 213 7.78 26.36 6.95
C VAL A 213 6.64 27.04 7.74
N LEU A 214 6.26 26.52 8.92
CA LEU A 214 5.08 27.00 9.64
C LEU A 214 5.28 28.34 10.35
N PRO A 215 6.39 28.64 11.05
CA PRO A 215 6.50 29.88 11.84
C PRO A 215 6.35 31.15 11.03
N SER A 216 6.70 31.16 9.75
CA SER A 216 6.56 32.31 8.85
C SER A 216 5.20 32.41 8.15
N ARG A 217 4.30 31.42 8.37
CA ARG A 217 2.98 31.28 7.70
C ARG A 217 1.91 30.95 8.72
N SER A 218 1.59 31.92 9.59
CA SER A 218 0.67 31.74 10.74
C SER A 218 -0.76 31.35 10.34
N ASP A 219 -1.13 31.53 9.08
CA ASP A 219 -2.43 31.16 8.51
C ASP A 219 -2.48 29.72 7.95
N TRP A 220 -1.36 29.00 7.97
CA TRP A 220 -1.30 27.60 7.61
C TRP A 220 -1.30 26.67 8.83
N SER A 221 -1.87 25.48 8.66
CA SER A 221 -1.78 24.39 9.63
C SER A 221 -1.44 23.07 8.95
N TRP A 222 -0.84 22.16 9.72
CA TRP A 222 -0.50 20.82 9.26
C TRP A 222 -1.12 19.79 10.20
N ASP A 223 -2.07 19.02 9.65
CA ASP A 223 -2.77 17.97 10.39
C ASP A 223 -2.14 16.61 10.08
N VAL A 224 -1.80 15.89 11.13
CA VAL A 224 -1.15 14.59 11.10
C VAL A 224 -2.13 13.55 11.61
N PHE A 225 -2.52 12.61 10.73
CA PHE A 225 -3.47 11.55 11.04
C PHE A 225 -2.79 10.20 11.18
N GLY A 226 -3.07 9.51 12.26
CA GLY A 226 -2.63 8.16 12.55
C GLY A 226 -2.25 7.93 13.99
N ASP A 227 -1.95 6.68 14.29
CA ASP A 227 -1.48 6.21 15.59
C ASP A 227 -0.17 5.43 15.44
N GLY A 228 0.63 5.38 16.51
CA GLY A 228 1.77 4.47 16.62
C GLY A 228 1.29 3.04 16.87
N LEU A 229 2.00 2.09 16.29
CA LEU A 229 1.86 0.68 16.64
C LEU A 229 2.98 0.28 17.63
N ILE A 230 3.48 -0.94 17.57
CA ILE A 230 4.34 -1.57 18.58
C ILE A 230 5.57 -0.72 18.98
N ASP A 231 6.24 -0.04 18.02
CA ASP A 231 7.42 0.79 18.25
C ASP A 231 7.17 2.26 17.82
N GLY A 232 5.90 2.65 17.67
CA GLY A 232 5.50 3.99 17.25
C GLY A 232 5.23 4.92 18.43
N ARG A 233 5.17 6.22 18.13
CA ARG A 233 4.82 7.27 19.11
C ARG A 233 3.31 7.46 19.15
N THR A 234 2.78 7.86 20.32
CA THR A 234 1.36 8.23 20.40
C THR A 234 1.11 9.63 19.84
N PRO A 235 -0.11 9.95 19.42
CA PRO A 235 -0.47 11.31 19.01
C PRO A 235 -0.19 12.35 20.09
N GLU A 236 -0.44 11.99 21.36
CA GLU A 236 -0.24 12.87 22.53
C GLU A 236 1.25 13.18 22.74
N GLU A 237 2.14 12.19 22.60
CA GLU A 237 3.59 12.37 22.68
C GLU A 237 4.09 13.29 21.56
N CYS A 238 3.62 13.07 20.33
CA CYS A 238 3.94 13.91 19.19
C CYS A 238 3.40 15.33 19.34
N GLN A 239 2.18 15.51 19.87
CA GLN A 239 1.60 16.82 20.12
C GLN A 239 2.37 17.57 21.21
N ALA A 240 2.80 16.88 22.27
CA ALA A 240 3.64 17.48 23.31
C ALA A 240 4.99 18.00 22.74
N GLU A 241 5.60 17.24 21.83
CA GLU A 241 6.80 17.70 21.14
C GLU A 241 6.54 18.89 20.22
N ALA A 242 5.43 18.91 19.46
CA ALA A 242 5.05 20.06 18.64
C ALA A 242 4.91 21.34 19.49
N HIS A 243 4.30 21.23 20.67
CA HIS A 243 4.22 22.35 21.64
C HIS A 243 5.61 22.77 22.15
N ALA A 244 6.47 21.80 22.51
CA ALA A 244 7.82 22.09 23.01
C ALA A 244 8.69 22.81 21.94
N ARG A 245 8.44 22.55 20.66
CA ARG A 245 9.09 23.21 19.52
C ARG A 245 8.37 24.52 19.09
N GLY A 246 7.33 24.96 19.81
CA GLY A 246 6.62 26.20 19.52
C GLY A 246 5.66 26.16 18.32
N MET A 247 5.29 24.97 17.85
CA MET A 247 4.39 24.77 16.69
C MET A 247 3.03 24.16 17.06
N GLY A 248 2.73 23.96 18.33
CA GLY A 248 1.58 23.17 18.78
C GLY A 248 0.22 23.64 18.27
N ASP A 249 0.05 24.92 17.92
CA ASP A 249 -1.19 25.45 17.37
C ASP A 249 -1.33 25.18 15.86
N GLN A 250 -0.22 25.06 15.13
CA GLN A 250 -0.20 24.87 13.69
C GLN A 250 0.05 23.39 13.29
N LEU A 251 0.89 22.65 14.01
CA LEU A 251 1.17 21.23 13.81
C LEU A 251 0.33 20.41 14.78
N ARG A 252 -0.68 19.71 14.27
CA ARG A 252 -1.70 19.04 15.05
C ARG A 252 -1.72 17.55 14.81
N PHE A 253 -1.54 16.76 15.85
CA PHE A 253 -1.62 15.29 15.81
C PHE A 253 -3.03 14.85 16.16
N CYS A 254 -3.78 14.44 15.13
CA CYS A 254 -5.23 14.23 15.22
C CYS A 254 -5.64 12.79 15.58
N GLY A 255 -4.68 11.88 15.76
CA GLY A 255 -4.96 10.45 15.96
C GLY A 255 -5.56 9.78 14.71
N SER A 256 -6.05 8.56 14.89
CA SER A 256 -6.74 7.83 13.82
C SER A 256 -8.12 8.42 13.53
N ALA A 257 -8.45 8.60 12.26
CA ALA A 257 -9.76 9.10 11.83
C ALA A 257 -10.49 8.01 11.03
N PRO A 258 -11.68 7.54 11.49
CA PRO A 258 -12.43 6.48 10.81
C PRO A 258 -12.77 6.80 9.35
N ASN A 259 -13.10 8.05 9.05
CA ASN A 259 -13.50 8.53 7.72
C ASN A 259 -12.42 9.42 7.10
N LEU A 260 -11.15 9.00 7.19
CA LEU A 260 -10.02 9.80 6.71
C LEU A 260 -10.18 10.19 5.23
N ILE A 261 -10.71 9.30 4.40
CA ILE A 261 -10.88 9.52 2.97
C ILE A 261 -11.75 10.74 2.66
N GLU A 262 -12.82 10.96 3.42
CA GLU A 262 -13.71 12.10 3.22
C GLU A 262 -13.04 13.45 3.55
N ARG A 263 -11.93 13.42 4.29
CA ARG A 263 -11.22 14.62 4.72
C ARG A 263 -10.24 15.17 3.69
N TYR A 264 -9.76 14.36 2.72
CA TYR A 264 -8.76 14.84 1.74
C TYR A 264 -9.22 16.12 1.02
N GLN A 265 -10.49 16.27 0.73
CA GLN A 265 -11.06 17.44 0.08
C GLN A 265 -10.90 18.75 0.87
N ASP A 266 -10.64 18.67 2.18
CA ASP A 266 -10.48 19.85 3.05
C ASP A 266 -9.05 20.42 3.02
N TYR A 267 -8.12 19.75 2.34
CA TYR A 267 -6.70 20.06 2.38
C TYR A 267 -6.17 20.64 1.06
N GLY A 268 -5.26 21.61 1.21
CA GLY A 268 -4.61 22.26 0.08
C GLY A 268 -3.37 21.53 -0.43
N ILE A 269 -2.72 20.77 0.43
CA ILE A 269 -1.47 20.03 0.13
C ILE A 269 -1.47 18.73 0.93
N PHE A 270 -0.96 17.66 0.33
CA PHE A 270 -0.61 16.42 1.04
C PHE A 270 0.91 16.25 1.02
N ALA A 271 1.52 16.07 2.20
CA ALA A 271 2.97 15.91 2.35
C ALA A 271 3.28 14.54 2.97
N LEU A 272 4.17 13.76 2.33
CA LEU A 272 4.59 12.44 2.81
C LEU A 272 6.10 12.42 3.07
N THR A 273 6.49 12.19 4.30
CA THR A 273 7.90 12.21 4.76
C THR A 273 8.50 10.82 4.96
N SER A 274 7.88 9.77 4.45
CA SER A 274 8.25 8.37 4.67
C SER A 274 9.68 8.05 4.23
N LEU A 275 10.36 7.21 5.02
CA LEU A 275 11.67 6.64 4.70
C LEU A 275 11.59 5.50 3.68
N ARG A 276 10.49 4.78 3.67
CA ARG A 276 10.26 3.61 2.82
C ARG A 276 8.78 3.47 2.50
N GLU A 277 8.51 3.14 1.24
CA GLU A 277 7.16 2.82 0.76
C GLU A 277 7.21 1.63 -0.23
N GLY A 278 6.09 0.95 -0.38
CA GLY A 278 5.87 0.04 -1.51
C GLY A 278 5.19 0.81 -2.65
N LEU A 279 3.88 1.03 -2.51
CA LEU A 279 3.08 1.98 -3.28
C LEU A 279 2.11 2.64 -2.29
N PRO A 280 2.39 3.88 -1.83
CA PRO A 280 1.68 4.48 -0.71
C PRO A 280 0.22 4.81 -1.06
N MET A 281 -0.73 4.09 -0.46
CA MET A 281 -2.17 4.31 -0.66
C MET A 281 -2.58 5.75 -0.34
N VAL A 282 -1.99 6.35 0.68
CA VAL A 282 -2.30 7.73 1.09
C VAL A 282 -1.95 8.78 0.02
N LEU A 283 -0.90 8.55 -0.78
CA LEU A 283 -0.61 9.39 -1.95
C LEU A 283 -1.64 9.17 -3.08
N LEU A 284 -2.03 7.91 -3.32
CA LEU A 284 -3.06 7.58 -4.29
C LEU A 284 -4.41 8.20 -3.88
N GLU A 285 -4.76 8.11 -2.61
CA GLU A 285 -5.97 8.70 -2.04
C GLU A 285 -5.96 10.22 -2.20
N ALA A 286 -4.89 10.90 -1.78
CA ALA A 286 -4.75 12.35 -1.95
C ALA A 286 -4.86 12.76 -3.42
N LYS A 287 -4.20 12.01 -4.31
CA LYS A 287 -4.26 12.23 -5.75
C LYS A 287 -5.68 12.04 -6.33
N ALA A 288 -6.44 11.05 -5.83
CA ALA A 288 -7.84 10.85 -6.22
C ALA A 288 -8.71 12.07 -5.93
N PHE A 289 -8.44 12.78 -4.83
CA PHE A 289 -9.09 14.04 -4.48
C PHE A 289 -8.40 15.28 -5.09
N SER A 290 -7.49 15.06 -6.02
CA SER A 290 -6.76 16.12 -6.73
C SER A 290 -5.97 17.07 -5.80
N VAL A 291 -5.53 16.57 -4.64
CA VAL A 291 -4.70 17.32 -3.69
C VAL A 291 -3.25 17.32 -4.17
N PRO A 292 -2.61 18.47 -4.38
CA PRO A 292 -1.19 18.57 -4.73
C PRO A 292 -0.28 17.85 -3.73
N LEU A 293 0.71 17.12 -4.24
CA LEU A 293 1.53 16.19 -3.48
C LEU A 293 2.95 16.70 -3.31
N VAL A 294 3.55 16.49 -2.12
CA VAL A 294 5.00 16.59 -1.90
C VAL A 294 5.47 15.33 -1.19
N SER A 295 6.49 14.67 -1.70
CA SER A 295 7.04 13.46 -1.09
C SER A 295 8.54 13.34 -1.33
N PHE A 296 9.27 12.68 -0.42
CA PHE A 296 10.59 12.17 -0.75
C PHE A 296 10.48 11.13 -1.89
N ASP A 297 11.43 11.16 -2.84
CA ASP A 297 11.58 10.15 -3.89
C ASP A 297 12.32 8.92 -3.33
N VAL A 298 11.66 8.22 -2.40
CA VAL A 298 12.20 6.99 -1.83
C VAL A 298 12.25 5.87 -2.89
N GLU A 299 12.93 4.78 -2.56
CA GLU A 299 13.30 3.69 -3.48
C GLU A 299 12.13 3.22 -4.37
N THR A 300 10.91 3.16 -3.84
CA THR A 300 9.70 2.77 -4.60
C THR A 300 8.49 3.57 -4.13
N GLY A 301 7.51 3.69 -5.00
CA GLY A 301 6.17 4.21 -4.71
C GLY A 301 5.95 5.65 -5.14
N PRO A 302 6.52 6.68 -4.49
CA PRO A 302 6.19 8.07 -4.80
C PRO A 302 6.38 8.46 -6.28
N SER A 303 7.49 8.09 -6.90
CA SER A 303 7.76 8.38 -8.32
C SER A 303 6.89 7.61 -9.33
N GLU A 304 6.18 6.57 -8.88
CA GLU A 304 5.15 5.93 -9.71
C GLU A 304 3.84 6.73 -9.71
N ILE A 305 3.62 7.51 -8.64
CA ILE A 305 2.38 8.24 -8.40
C ILE A 305 2.52 9.70 -8.83
N ILE A 306 3.62 10.35 -8.46
CA ILE A 306 3.87 11.78 -8.69
C ILE A 306 4.70 11.95 -9.96
N VAL A 307 4.26 12.84 -10.83
CA VAL A 307 5.04 13.37 -11.94
C VAL A 307 5.64 14.70 -11.49
N ASP A 308 6.94 14.71 -11.20
CA ASP A 308 7.63 15.84 -10.59
C ASP A 308 7.45 17.13 -11.40
N GLY A 309 7.07 18.22 -10.71
CA GLY A 309 6.81 19.54 -11.30
C GLY A 309 5.53 19.64 -12.14
N HIS A 310 4.76 18.54 -12.26
CA HIS A 310 3.52 18.50 -13.05
C HIS A 310 2.26 18.35 -12.18
N ASP A 311 2.23 17.35 -11.28
CA ASP A 311 1.09 17.10 -10.38
C ASP A 311 1.50 17.02 -8.90
N GLY A 312 2.76 17.30 -8.61
CA GLY A 312 3.35 17.31 -7.28
C GLY A 312 4.86 17.55 -7.35
N PHE A 313 5.52 17.45 -6.21
CA PHE A 313 6.97 17.50 -6.12
C PHE A 313 7.54 16.21 -5.53
N LEU A 314 8.58 15.69 -6.19
CA LEU A 314 9.47 14.66 -5.68
C LEU A 314 10.75 15.31 -5.17
N VAL A 315 11.07 15.05 -3.91
CA VAL A 315 12.24 15.63 -3.24
C VAL A 315 13.32 14.56 -3.06
N PRO A 316 14.61 14.85 -3.27
CA PRO A 316 15.67 13.92 -2.98
C PRO A 316 15.55 13.35 -1.56
N CYS A 317 15.86 12.03 -1.39
CA CYS A 317 15.67 11.33 -0.13
C CYS A 317 16.32 12.10 1.04
N TYR A 318 15.49 12.43 2.01
CA TYR A 318 15.83 12.97 3.30
C TYR A 318 16.41 14.39 3.28
N ASP A 319 16.30 15.10 2.17
CA ASP A 319 16.68 16.51 2.06
C ASP A 319 15.52 17.40 2.57
N CYS A 320 15.55 17.68 3.89
CA CYS A 320 14.53 18.51 4.54
C CYS A 320 14.53 19.96 4.07
N ASP A 321 15.67 20.48 3.63
CA ASP A 321 15.78 21.87 3.14
C ASP A 321 15.05 22.00 1.79
N VAL A 322 15.32 21.10 0.85
CA VAL A 322 14.62 21.05 -0.44
C VAL A 322 13.14 20.73 -0.24
N PHE A 323 12.79 19.85 0.70
CA PHE A 323 11.39 19.55 0.99
C PHE A 323 10.65 20.80 1.49
N ALA A 324 11.24 21.50 2.45
CA ALA A 324 10.68 22.75 2.98
C ALA A 324 10.54 23.83 1.89
N GLU A 325 11.53 23.96 0.99
CA GLU A 325 11.45 24.87 -0.17
C GLU A 325 10.26 24.53 -1.08
N LYS A 326 10.12 23.24 -1.50
CA LYS A 326 9.02 22.83 -2.38
C LYS A 326 7.65 22.96 -1.72
N LEU A 327 7.57 22.64 -0.43
CA LEU A 327 6.35 22.81 0.34
C LEU A 327 5.99 24.31 0.45
N ALA A 328 6.95 25.18 0.74
CA ALA A 328 6.76 26.63 0.81
C ALA A 328 6.26 27.20 -0.55
N VAL A 329 6.84 26.76 -1.66
CA VAL A 329 6.39 27.16 -3.01
C VAL A 329 4.91 26.81 -3.20
N LEU A 330 4.45 25.62 -2.80
CA LEU A 330 3.03 25.27 -2.88
C LEU A 330 2.17 26.07 -1.88
N MET A 331 2.68 26.38 -0.69
CA MET A 331 1.95 27.21 0.28
C MET A 331 1.71 28.62 -0.24
N ASP A 332 2.66 29.18 -0.97
CA ASP A 332 2.66 30.60 -1.41
C ASP A 332 2.04 30.81 -2.81
N ASP A 333 1.86 29.74 -3.63
CA ASP A 333 1.33 29.86 -5.02
C ASP A 333 0.05 29.04 -5.22
N ASP A 334 -1.11 29.71 -5.03
CA ASP A 334 -2.44 29.13 -5.26
C ASP A 334 -2.65 28.67 -6.72
N SER A 335 -2.03 29.38 -7.68
CA SER A 335 -2.15 29.07 -9.11
C SER A 335 -1.39 27.78 -9.44
N LEU A 336 -0.23 27.59 -8.83
CA LEU A 336 0.54 26.35 -8.97
C LEU A 336 -0.23 25.16 -8.38
N ARG A 337 -0.80 25.32 -7.16
CA ARG A 337 -1.64 24.28 -6.57
C ARG A 337 -2.82 23.91 -7.47
N ALA A 338 -3.50 24.89 -8.06
CA ALA A 338 -4.62 24.65 -8.98
C ALA A 338 -4.16 23.85 -10.21
N ARG A 339 -3.01 24.20 -10.83
CA ARG A 339 -2.47 23.44 -11.97
C ARG A 339 -2.11 22.00 -11.60
N PHE A 340 -1.46 21.79 -10.45
CA PHE A 340 -1.13 20.43 -9.98
C PHE A 340 -2.38 19.60 -9.71
N SER A 341 -3.41 20.23 -9.15
CA SER A 341 -4.71 19.61 -8.93
C SER A 341 -5.37 19.15 -10.24
N GLU A 342 -5.38 19.99 -11.27
CA GLU A 342 -5.92 19.65 -12.60
C GLU A 342 -5.13 18.49 -13.22
N ALA A 343 -3.80 18.54 -13.20
CA ALA A 343 -2.93 17.49 -13.72
C ALA A 343 -3.12 16.14 -12.99
N SER A 344 -3.41 16.17 -11.68
CA SER A 344 -3.68 14.97 -10.89
C SER A 344 -4.89 14.20 -11.41
N GLN A 345 -5.94 14.87 -11.92
CA GLN A 345 -7.14 14.21 -12.45
C GLN A 345 -6.86 13.36 -13.68
N GLU A 346 -5.90 13.76 -14.50
CA GLU A 346 -5.47 12.99 -15.66
C GLU A 346 -4.55 11.82 -15.23
N THR A 347 -3.52 12.14 -14.45
CA THR A 347 -2.47 11.18 -14.11
C THR A 347 -2.92 10.10 -13.14
N VAL A 348 -4.02 10.29 -12.40
CA VAL A 348 -4.60 9.30 -11.48
C VAL A 348 -5.28 8.14 -12.20
N GLN A 349 -5.74 8.33 -13.44
CA GLN A 349 -6.56 7.35 -14.17
C GLN A 349 -5.88 5.98 -14.36
N LYS A 350 -4.55 5.96 -14.47
CA LYS A 350 -3.79 4.71 -14.54
C LYS A 350 -3.91 3.83 -13.28
N PHE A 351 -4.34 4.41 -12.16
CA PHE A 351 -4.60 3.71 -10.91
C PHE A 351 -6.09 3.51 -10.64
N SER A 352 -6.96 3.80 -11.60
CA SER A 352 -8.39 3.52 -11.45
C SER A 352 -8.63 2.01 -11.29
N GLU A 353 -9.69 1.67 -10.57
CA GLU A 353 -10.11 0.29 -10.37
C GLU A 353 -10.22 -0.46 -11.70
N ASP A 354 -10.87 0.14 -12.71
CA ASP A 354 -11.08 -0.50 -13.99
C ASP A 354 -9.77 -0.76 -14.74
N CYS A 355 -8.83 0.19 -14.72
CA CYS A 355 -7.54 0.04 -15.37
C CYS A 355 -6.72 -1.10 -14.75
N VAL A 356 -6.55 -1.07 -13.43
CA VAL A 356 -5.73 -2.08 -12.71
C VAL A 356 -6.43 -3.45 -12.67
N TYR A 357 -7.77 -3.47 -12.70
CA TYR A 357 -8.50 -4.73 -12.76
C TYR A 357 -8.19 -5.53 -14.04
N GLU A 358 -7.98 -4.86 -15.17
CA GLU A 358 -7.55 -5.52 -16.40
C GLU A 358 -6.15 -6.16 -16.27
N ASP A 359 -5.24 -5.57 -15.50
CA ASP A 359 -3.93 -6.17 -15.21
C ASP A 359 -4.07 -7.48 -14.42
N TRP A 360 -4.96 -7.52 -13.42
CA TRP A 360 -5.28 -8.74 -12.68
C TRP A 360 -5.87 -9.82 -13.58
N LYS A 361 -6.87 -9.49 -14.42
CA LYS A 361 -7.47 -10.43 -15.37
C LYS A 361 -6.44 -10.98 -16.35
N SER A 362 -5.57 -10.10 -16.88
CA SER A 362 -4.48 -10.48 -17.77
C SER A 362 -3.51 -11.46 -17.11
N ALA A 363 -3.17 -11.23 -15.84
CA ALA A 363 -2.30 -12.12 -15.07
C ALA A 363 -2.94 -13.52 -14.87
N ILE A 364 -4.20 -13.58 -14.48
CA ILE A 364 -4.96 -14.82 -14.30
C ILE A 364 -5.03 -15.58 -15.62
N LYS A 365 -5.44 -14.92 -16.71
CA LYS A 365 -5.54 -15.50 -18.04
C LYS A 365 -4.22 -16.10 -18.52
N GLN A 366 -3.11 -15.38 -18.33
CA GLN A 366 -1.78 -15.88 -18.69
C GLN A 366 -1.42 -17.20 -17.98
N LEU A 367 -1.83 -17.35 -16.72
CA LEU A 367 -1.51 -18.53 -15.91
C LEU A 367 -2.37 -19.74 -16.29
N THR A 368 -3.63 -19.51 -16.64
CA THR A 368 -4.59 -20.58 -16.91
C THR A 368 -4.60 -21.04 -18.36
N GLU A 369 -4.27 -20.17 -19.33
CA GLU A 369 -4.18 -20.54 -20.75
C GLU A 369 -2.85 -21.24 -21.14
N ARG A 370 -1.75 -21.00 -20.40
CA ARG A 370 -0.45 -21.69 -20.66
C ARG A 370 -0.45 -23.16 -20.20
N GLY A 371 -1.50 -23.65 -19.60
CA GLY A 371 -1.66 -25.05 -19.18
C GLY A 371 -2.41 -25.93 -20.18
N LYS A 372 -2.89 -25.34 -21.26
CA LYS A 372 -3.50 -26.04 -22.41
C LYS A 372 -2.52 -26.06 -23.58
#